data_b5ab6b3711c63b478570772d409550a5
#
_entry.id   b5ab6b3711c63b478570772d409550a5
#
_cell.length_a   1.000
_cell.length_b   1.000
_cell.length_c   1.000
_cell.angle_alpha   90.00
_cell.angle_beta   90.00
_cell.angle_gamma   90.00
#
_symmetry.space_group_name_H-M   'P 1'
#
loop_
_entity.id
_entity.type
_entity.pdbx_description
1 polymer ?
#
loop_
_entity_poly.entity_id
_entity_poly.type
_entity_poly.pdbx_seq_one_letter_code
_entity_poly.pdbx_strand_id
1 'polypeptide(L)'
;MSNWSDYPILLAVAETGSLTAAGRKLNMSQPTVGRRIRALEDHFGTPLLKREDGELVPTSFGHSMLDHIRRMQNEASAIDRSSATLETSLAGVVRLSATEGIGTAWLPGVLQLFRQSHPDILIDLGIGFKNYNLAQREADIAIRWMSPGDQNSLIGRKVATATFGLFASPDYLARKNTPKSLEDLKDHDGVMATIMNDKQLWLMDKNHQPHYLPGRVTFRSNSIWAFDEAIYRGYGIGAQPLCGRRVGDTDIVRVLPNVSQQEDIFLVAHEDLRRSARIRAVFDFLVEAFAQDAAFFLNGGESVFANNTPGLSCSGPNADSPDHGHVPLSRKLDVAE
;
A
#
# COMPACT_ATOMS: atom_id res chain seq x y z
N MET A 1 16.46 13.46 34.57
CA MET A 1 16.58 12.72 33.31
C MET A 1 15.42 11.74 33.18
N SER A 2 14.66 11.80 32.13
CA SER A 2 13.62 10.78 31.86
C SER A 2 14.25 9.40 31.72
N ASN A 3 13.60 8.39 32.27
CA ASN A 3 14.07 7.01 32.12
C ASN A 3 13.69 6.50 30.72
N TRP A 4 14.66 6.06 29.95
CA TRP A 4 14.44 5.52 28.59
C TRP A 4 13.40 4.39 28.55
N SER A 5 13.28 3.63 29.64
CA SER A 5 12.27 2.58 29.76
C SER A 5 10.82 3.09 29.86
N ASP A 6 10.60 4.41 29.97
CA ASP A 6 9.26 4.99 30.05
C ASP A 6 8.69 5.34 28.67
N TYR A 7 9.54 5.55 27.66
CA TYR A 7 9.11 5.84 26.29
C TYR A 7 8.32 4.72 25.62
N PRO A 8 8.74 3.44 25.68
CA PRO A 8 7.93 2.34 25.18
C PRO A 8 6.55 2.22 25.82
N ILE A 9 6.42 2.67 27.09
CA ILE A 9 5.13 2.67 27.79
C ILE A 9 4.17 3.69 27.19
N LEU A 10 4.65 4.90 26.89
CA LEU A 10 3.85 5.90 26.19
C LEU A 10 3.36 5.41 24.83
N LEU A 11 4.23 4.75 24.06
CA LEU A 11 3.88 4.16 22.79
C LEU A 11 2.79 3.09 22.94
N ALA A 12 2.94 2.18 23.89
CA ALA A 12 1.96 1.12 24.14
C ALA A 12 0.59 1.69 24.56
N VAL A 13 0.55 2.77 25.36
CA VAL A 13 -0.71 3.42 25.74
C VAL A 13 -1.35 4.12 24.55
N ALA A 14 -0.58 4.80 23.72
CA ALA A 14 -1.06 5.47 22.52
C ALA A 14 -1.64 4.48 21.48
N GLU A 15 -1.05 3.29 21.36
CA GLU A 15 -1.52 2.23 20.44
C GLU A 15 -2.77 1.49 20.94
N THR A 16 -2.94 1.38 22.26
CA THR A 16 -4.02 0.59 22.86
C THR A 16 -5.18 1.43 23.38
N GLY A 17 -5.02 2.75 23.47
CA GLY A 17 -6.00 3.68 24.02
C GLY A 17 -6.26 3.51 25.54
N SER A 18 -5.55 2.60 26.22
CA SER A 18 -5.86 2.21 27.59
C SER A 18 -4.63 1.82 28.42
N LEU A 19 -4.53 2.37 29.64
CA LEU A 19 -3.47 2.00 30.59
C LEU A 19 -3.52 0.50 30.96
N THR A 20 -4.72 -0.08 31.03
CA THR A 20 -4.90 -1.51 31.35
C THR A 20 -4.44 -2.40 30.19
N ALA A 21 -4.80 -2.06 28.95
CA ALA A 21 -4.38 -2.81 27.78
C ALA A 21 -2.87 -2.68 27.54
N ALA A 22 -2.31 -1.49 27.70
CA ALA A 22 -0.86 -1.28 27.66
C ALA A 22 -0.12 -2.08 28.74
N GLY A 23 -0.68 -2.14 29.96
CA GLY A 23 -0.13 -2.93 31.05
C GLY A 23 -0.06 -4.43 30.70
N ARG A 24 -1.13 -4.98 30.11
CA ARG A 24 -1.13 -6.38 29.62
C ARG A 24 -0.07 -6.59 28.55
N LYS A 25 0.05 -5.68 27.57
CA LYS A 25 1.05 -5.76 26.48
C LYS A 25 2.48 -5.75 26.99
N LEU A 26 2.75 -5.03 28.10
CA LEU A 26 4.09 -4.82 28.67
C LEU A 26 4.38 -5.68 29.90
N ASN A 27 3.47 -6.59 30.30
CA ASN A 27 3.55 -7.35 31.56
C ASN A 27 3.70 -6.46 32.81
N MET A 28 2.97 -5.34 32.82
CA MET A 28 3.00 -4.35 33.90
C MET A 28 1.60 -4.13 34.49
N SER A 29 1.53 -3.75 35.79
CA SER A 29 0.26 -3.37 36.37
C SER A 29 -0.21 -1.99 35.86
N GLN A 30 -1.53 -1.81 35.69
CA GLN A 30 -2.11 -0.53 35.28
C GLN A 30 -1.66 0.66 36.14
N PRO A 31 -1.57 0.57 37.51
CA PRO A 31 -1.05 1.67 38.33
C PRO A 31 0.40 2.00 38.01
N THR A 32 1.23 1.00 37.69
CA THR A 32 2.62 1.21 37.29
C THR A 32 2.74 1.95 35.97
N VAL A 33 1.94 1.55 34.96
CA VAL A 33 1.86 2.26 33.67
C VAL A 33 1.44 3.71 33.89
N GLY A 34 0.37 3.95 34.66
CA GLY A 34 -0.12 5.30 34.93
C GLY A 34 0.89 6.18 35.65
N ARG A 35 1.63 5.63 36.63
CA ARG A 35 2.67 6.38 37.35
C ARG A 35 3.83 6.78 36.44
N ARG A 36 4.25 5.89 35.53
CA ARG A 36 5.34 6.15 34.59
C ARG A 36 4.96 7.18 33.53
N ILE A 37 3.72 7.14 33.04
CA ILE A 37 3.20 8.18 32.12
C ILE A 37 3.21 9.55 32.83
N ARG A 38 2.70 9.64 34.06
CA ARG A 38 2.75 10.90 34.82
C ARG A 38 4.16 11.41 35.02
N ALA A 39 5.11 10.51 35.33
CA ALA A 39 6.52 10.91 35.49
C ALA A 39 7.11 11.49 34.20
N LEU A 40 6.71 11.01 33.02
CA LEU A 40 7.08 11.61 31.74
C LEU A 40 6.40 12.99 31.54
N GLU A 41 5.11 13.11 31.83
CA GLU A 41 4.37 14.37 31.73
C GLU A 41 4.95 15.43 32.68
N ASP A 42 5.26 15.03 33.91
CA ASP A 42 5.93 15.90 34.89
C ASP A 42 7.32 16.35 34.42
N HIS A 43 8.08 15.44 33.78
CA HIS A 43 9.41 15.76 33.25
C HIS A 43 9.35 16.80 32.13
N PHE A 44 8.36 16.71 31.24
CA PHE A 44 8.18 17.63 30.10
C PHE A 44 7.33 18.85 30.45
N GLY A 45 6.69 18.86 31.61
CA GLY A 45 5.82 19.94 32.06
C GLY A 45 4.57 20.12 31.24
N THR A 46 4.17 19.08 30.47
CA THR A 46 3.00 19.12 29.57
C THR A 46 2.36 17.74 29.43
N PRO A 47 1.02 17.66 29.34
CA PRO A 47 0.32 16.39 29.08
C PRO A 47 0.72 15.79 27.74
N LEU A 48 1.00 14.49 27.74
CA LEU A 48 1.30 13.69 26.54
C LEU A 48 0.08 12.98 26.02
N LEU A 49 -0.89 12.68 26.91
CA LEU A 49 -2.14 12.00 26.60
C LEU A 49 -3.32 12.86 27.08
N LYS A 50 -4.43 12.77 26.35
CA LYS A 50 -5.73 13.33 26.71
C LYS A 50 -6.82 12.25 26.63
N ARG A 51 -7.96 12.44 27.28
CA ARG A 51 -9.12 11.58 27.10
C ARG A 51 -10.01 12.12 26.01
N GLU A 52 -10.41 11.25 25.07
CA GLU A 52 -11.32 11.55 24.00
C GLU A 52 -12.18 10.29 23.79
N ASP A 53 -13.49 10.41 23.85
CA ASP A 53 -14.48 9.32 23.73
C ASP A 53 -14.21 8.09 24.63
N GLY A 54 -13.67 8.34 25.82
CA GLY A 54 -13.33 7.29 26.80
C GLY A 54 -11.96 6.66 26.66
N GLU A 55 -11.27 6.90 25.56
CA GLU A 55 -9.91 6.43 25.27
C GLU A 55 -8.83 7.46 25.61
N LEU A 56 -7.61 6.97 25.79
CA LEU A 56 -6.43 7.82 25.92
C LEU A 56 -5.78 8.00 24.55
N VAL A 57 -5.82 9.24 24.05
CA VAL A 57 -5.22 9.63 22.77
C VAL A 57 -4.06 10.60 22.99
N PRO A 58 -3.03 10.60 22.13
CA PRO A 58 -1.93 11.54 22.23
C PRO A 58 -2.38 12.98 22.01
N THR A 59 -1.78 13.92 22.78
CA THR A 59 -1.86 15.35 22.49
C THR A 59 -0.99 15.69 21.26
N SER A 60 -1.02 16.93 20.76
CA SER A 60 -0.13 17.36 19.66
C SER A 60 1.34 17.15 20.01
N PHE A 61 1.73 17.46 21.26
CA PHE A 61 3.08 17.22 21.73
C PHE A 61 3.35 15.71 21.89
N GLY A 62 2.37 14.94 22.38
CA GLY A 62 2.42 13.48 22.44
C GLY A 62 2.68 12.85 21.07
N HIS A 63 2.00 13.29 20.02
CA HIS A 63 2.22 12.82 18.65
C HIS A 63 3.65 13.09 18.18
N SER A 64 4.17 14.31 18.38
CA SER A 64 5.56 14.65 18.05
C SER A 64 6.55 13.74 18.78
N MET A 65 6.32 13.47 20.07
CA MET A 65 7.15 12.56 20.84
C MET A 65 7.09 11.11 20.36
N LEU A 66 5.91 10.62 20.00
CA LEU A 66 5.74 9.24 19.51
C LEU A 66 6.59 8.98 18.27
N ASP A 67 6.75 9.94 17.38
CA ASP A 67 7.60 9.81 16.20
C ASP A 67 9.09 9.66 16.58
N HIS A 68 9.54 10.37 17.61
CA HIS A 68 10.89 10.19 18.13
C HIS A 68 11.05 8.85 18.87
N ILE A 69 10.06 8.44 19.66
CA ILE A 69 10.07 7.16 20.39
C ILE A 69 10.12 5.98 19.43
N ARG A 70 9.35 5.99 18.35
CA ARG A 70 9.40 4.95 17.32
C ARG A 70 10.78 4.85 16.68
N ARG A 71 11.42 5.99 16.39
CA ARG A 71 12.80 6.01 15.87
C ARG A 71 13.79 5.41 16.87
N MET A 72 13.71 5.79 18.14
CA MET A 72 14.56 5.23 19.19
C MET A 72 14.38 3.71 19.33
N GLN A 73 13.15 3.21 19.32
CA GLN A 73 12.86 1.78 19.41
C GLN A 73 13.43 1.02 18.21
N ASN A 74 13.38 1.60 17.02
CA ASN A 74 13.95 1.03 15.81
C ASN A 74 15.48 0.96 15.88
N GLU A 75 16.14 2.01 16.42
CA GLU A 75 17.58 2.02 16.64
C GLU A 75 18.00 1.00 17.71
N ALA A 76 17.28 0.90 18.81
CA ALA A 76 17.54 -0.14 19.82
C ALA A 76 17.43 -1.55 19.23
N SER A 77 16.37 -1.78 18.45
CA SER A 77 16.21 -3.04 17.72
C SER A 77 17.30 -3.26 16.66
N ALA A 78 17.89 -2.20 16.11
CA ALA A 78 19.04 -2.28 15.21
C ALA A 78 20.31 -2.74 15.93
N ILE A 79 20.55 -2.24 17.16
CA ILE A 79 21.68 -2.67 18.00
C ILE A 79 21.56 -4.16 18.34
N ASP A 80 20.39 -4.63 18.74
CA ASP A 80 20.15 -6.07 19.02
C ASP A 80 20.43 -6.94 17.81
N ARG A 81 20.08 -6.46 16.60
CA ARG A 81 20.36 -7.16 15.34
C ARG A 81 21.82 -7.06 14.89
N SER A 82 22.51 -5.97 15.19
CA SER A 82 23.92 -5.80 14.80
C SER A 82 24.86 -6.69 15.63
N SER A 83 24.41 -7.14 16.80
CA SER A 83 25.11 -8.15 17.62
C SER A 83 24.94 -9.57 17.05
N ALA A 84 23.95 -9.81 16.20
CA ALA A 84 23.79 -11.07 15.51
C ALA A 84 24.83 -11.12 14.37
N THR A 85 25.90 -11.85 14.57
CA THR A 85 26.86 -12.32 13.57
C THR A 85 26.11 -12.65 12.27
N LEU A 86 26.68 -12.27 11.10
CA LEU A 86 26.21 -12.58 9.74
C LEU A 86 25.11 -13.65 9.73
N GLU A 87 23.84 -13.24 9.67
CA GLU A 87 22.72 -14.19 9.63
C GLU A 87 22.78 -14.99 8.32
N THR A 88 23.42 -16.14 8.36
CA THR A 88 23.50 -17.08 7.24
C THR A 88 22.24 -17.91 7.09
N SER A 89 21.33 -17.84 8.06
CA SER A 89 20.08 -18.61 8.06
C SER A 89 19.13 -18.13 6.97
N LEU A 90 18.62 -19.07 6.18
CA LEU A 90 17.52 -18.91 5.21
C LEU A 90 16.15 -19.19 5.86
N ALA A 91 15.99 -18.92 7.14
CA ALA A 91 14.74 -19.09 7.88
C ALA A 91 14.34 -17.81 8.62
N GLY A 92 13.02 -17.66 8.90
CA GLY A 92 12.47 -16.54 9.66
C GLY A 92 11.59 -15.61 8.83
N VAL A 93 11.27 -14.42 9.36
CA VAL A 93 10.34 -13.49 8.73
C VAL A 93 11.08 -12.48 7.86
N VAL A 94 10.53 -12.19 6.67
CA VAL A 94 10.91 -11.06 5.82
C VAL A 94 9.66 -10.20 5.59
N ARG A 95 9.74 -8.93 6.00
CA ARG A 95 8.65 -7.96 5.84
C ARG A 95 8.78 -7.24 4.52
N LEU A 96 7.80 -7.47 3.65
CA LEU A 96 7.65 -6.78 2.37
C LEU A 96 6.61 -5.67 2.50
N SER A 97 6.85 -4.56 1.80
CA SER A 97 5.84 -3.53 1.60
C SER A 97 5.67 -3.24 0.12
N ALA A 98 4.44 -3.25 -0.36
CA ALA A 98 4.14 -3.01 -1.76
C ALA A 98 2.96 -2.05 -1.93
N THR A 99 2.90 -1.36 -3.08
CA THR A 99 1.71 -0.63 -3.49
C THR A 99 0.58 -1.60 -3.84
N GLU A 100 -0.67 -1.16 -3.69
CA GLU A 100 -1.84 -2.04 -3.75
C GLU A 100 -1.90 -2.84 -5.06
N GLY A 101 -1.72 -2.23 -6.23
CA GLY A 101 -1.81 -2.94 -7.51
C GLY A 101 -0.78 -4.07 -7.65
N ILE A 102 0.50 -3.79 -7.37
CA ILE A 102 1.58 -4.80 -7.45
C ILE A 102 1.41 -5.84 -6.34
N GLY A 103 1.11 -5.39 -5.12
CA GLY A 103 1.02 -6.23 -3.93
C GLY A 103 -0.14 -7.22 -3.97
N THR A 104 -1.25 -6.88 -4.64
CA THR A 104 -2.44 -7.73 -4.71
C THR A 104 -2.50 -8.58 -5.98
N ALA A 105 -2.14 -8.00 -7.13
CA ALA A 105 -2.36 -8.67 -8.42
C ALA A 105 -1.17 -9.52 -8.88
N TRP A 106 0.07 -9.11 -8.59
CA TRP A 106 1.27 -9.77 -9.12
C TRP A 106 2.08 -10.52 -8.07
N LEU A 107 2.36 -9.86 -6.96
CA LEU A 107 3.31 -10.36 -5.95
C LEU A 107 2.94 -11.73 -5.33
N PRO A 108 1.66 -12.06 -5.03
CA PRO A 108 1.31 -13.35 -4.47
C PRO A 108 1.67 -14.53 -5.37
N GLY A 109 1.47 -14.41 -6.70
CA GLY A 109 1.85 -15.44 -7.66
C GLY A 109 3.37 -15.66 -7.72
N VAL A 110 4.13 -14.57 -7.70
CA VAL A 110 5.60 -14.60 -7.65
C VAL A 110 6.11 -15.24 -6.35
N LEU A 111 5.56 -14.84 -5.22
CA LEU A 111 5.97 -15.35 -3.90
C LEU A 111 5.61 -16.82 -3.68
N GLN A 112 4.61 -17.35 -4.39
CA GLN A 112 4.30 -18.78 -4.37
C GLN A 112 5.48 -19.61 -4.90
N LEU A 113 6.16 -19.15 -5.95
CA LEU A 113 7.36 -19.82 -6.48
C LEU A 113 8.54 -19.70 -5.52
N PHE A 114 8.74 -18.52 -4.94
CA PHE A 114 9.78 -18.31 -3.93
C PHE A 114 9.66 -19.29 -2.77
N ARG A 115 8.42 -19.50 -2.29
CA ARG A 115 8.14 -20.42 -1.17
C ARG A 115 8.54 -21.86 -1.48
N GLN A 116 8.48 -22.31 -2.73
CA GLN A 116 8.86 -23.68 -3.10
C GLN A 116 10.34 -23.94 -2.86
N SER A 117 11.20 -22.96 -3.08
CA SER A 117 12.66 -23.05 -2.86
C SER A 117 13.11 -22.61 -1.46
N HIS A 118 12.28 -21.82 -0.75
CA HIS A 118 12.59 -21.24 0.57
C HIS A 118 11.41 -21.42 1.55
N PRO A 119 11.03 -22.67 1.90
CA PRO A 119 9.83 -22.94 2.70
C PRO A 119 9.90 -22.38 4.13
N ASP A 120 11.09 -22.17 4.67
CA ASP A 120 11.32 -21.70 6.03
C ASP A 120 11.32 -20.17 6.16
N ILE A 121 11.17 -19.45 5.03
CA ILE A 121 11.05 -17.98 5.03
C ILE A 121 9.56 -17.62 5.01
N LEU A 122 9.08 -16.97 6.06
CA LEU A 122 7.75 -16.37 6.13
C LEU A 122 7.80 -14.98 5.53
N ILE A 123 6.97 -14.71 4.52
CA ILE A 123 6.78 -13.36 3.99
C ILE A 123 5.60 -12.70 4.73
N ASP A 124 5.87 -11.56 5.35
CA ASP A 124 4.88 -10.67 5.98
C ASP A 124 4.67 -9.47 5.04
N LEU A 125 3.55 -9.48 4.30
CA LEU A 125 3.28 -8.51 3.23
C LEU A 125 2.34 -7.42 3.71
N GLY A 126 2.86 -6.19 3.84
CA GLY A 126 2.08 -4.98 4.03
C GLY A 126 1.74 -4.30 2.70
N ILE A 127 0.44 -4.02 2.47
CA ILE A 127 -0.05 -3.38 1.26
C ILE A 127 -0.55 -1.96 1.58
N GLY A 128 -0.18 -1.00 0.76
CA GLY A 128 -0.68 0.37 0.87
C GLY A 128 0.32 1.43 0.44
N PHE A 129 -0.19 2.67 0.40
CA PHE A 129 0.60 3.86 0.06
C PHE A 129 1.29 4.50 1.29
N LYS A 130 1.05 3.97 2.49
CA LYS A 130 1.76 4.43 3.66
C LYS A 130 3.25 4.28 3.39
N ASN A 131 3.98 5.39 3.46
CA ASN A 131 5.43 5.35 3.46
C ASN A 131 5.88 4.58 4.70
N TYR A 132 5.99 3.26 4.54
CA TYR A 132 6.73 2.50 5.52
C TYR A 132 8.13 3.09 5.58
N ASN A 133 8.49 3.62 6.72
CA ASN A 133 9.79 4.22 6.91
C ASN A 133 10.81 3.08 6.93
N LEU A 134 11.40 2.79 5.77
CA LEU A 134 12.44 1.77 5.64
C LEU A 134 13.64 2.10 6.52
N ALA A 135 13.93 3.39 6.73
CA ALA A 135 14.93 3.83 7.69
C ALA A 135 14.50 3.49 9.13
N GLN A 136 13.19 3.41 9.40
CA GLN A 136 12.63 2.93 10.67
C GLN A 136 12.35 1.42 10.66
N ARG A 137 12.71 0.72 9.57
CA ARG A 137 12.58 -0.75 9.42
C ARG A 137 11.15 -1.27 9.67
N GLU A 138 10.13 -0.49 9.31
CA GLU A 138 8.74 -0.95 9.30
C GLU A 138 8.56 -2.06 8.24
N ALA A 139 9.43 -2.09 7.21
CA ALA A 139 9.60 -3.18 6.24
C ALA A 139 11.09 -3.44 5.97
N ASP A 140 11.43 -4.66 5.57
CA ASP A 140 12.78 -5.05 5.17
C ASP A 140 13.05 -4.70 3.71
N ILE A 141 12.04 -4.89 2.85
CA ILE A 141 12.07 -4.56 1.43
C ILE A 141 10.77 -3.84 1.07
N ALA A 142 10.86 -2.80 0.24
CA ALA A 142 9.69 -2.11 -0.29
C ALA A 142 9.71 -2.05 -1.82
N ILE A 143 8.53 -2.22 -2.43
CA ILE A 143 8.30 -2.03 -3.86
C ILE A 143 7.57 -0.70 -4.05
N ARG A 144 8.18 0.21 -4.79
CA ARG A 144 7.70 1.60 -4.93
C ARG A 144 7.79 2.10 -6.37
N TRP A 145 6.88 3.03 -6.72
CA TRP A 145 6.86 3.75 -7.99
C TRP A 145 7.85 4.91 -8.07
N MET A 146 8.53 5.23 -6.98
CA MET A 146 9.45 6.37 -6.89
C MET A 146 10.78 5.92 -6.35
N SER A 147 11.85 6.56 -6.86
CA SER A 147 13.18 6.43 -6.27
C SER A 147 13.18 6.86 -4.80
N PRO A 148 13.95 6.20 -3.91
CA PRO A 148 14.08 6.62 -2.52
C PRO A 148 14.73 8.00 -2.34
N GLY A 149 15.21 8.64 -3.43
CA GLY A 149 15.95 9.90 -3.35
C GLY A 149 17.31 9.71 -2.68
N ASP A 150 17.90 10.82 -2.20
CA ASP A 150 19.22 10.84 -1.57
C ASP A 150 19.21 10.41 -0.08
N GLN A 151 18.43 9.39 0.26
CA GLN A 151 18.48 8.83 1.62
C GLN A 151 19.67 7.87 1.74
N ASN A 152 20.76 8.35 2.34
CA ASN A 152 22.06 7.67 2.42
C ASN A 152 22.02 6.25 3.04
N SER A 153 20.97 5.88 3.74
CA SER A 153 20.82 4.54 4.35
C SER A 153 20.00 3.56 3.51
N LEU A 154 19.43 4.00 2.39
CA LEU A 154 18.57 3.18 1.53
C LEU A 154 19.24 2.86 0.22
N ILE A 155 19.07 1.61 -0.21
CA ILE A 155 19.47 1.15 -1.52
C ILE A 155 18.22 0.99 -2.35
N GLY A 156 18.12 1.79 -3.41
CA GLY A 156 17.06 1.68 -4.42
C GLY A 156 17.62 1.07 -5.70
N ARG A 157 17.00 -0.02 -6.18
CA ARG A 157 17.29 -0.60 -7.49
C ARG A 157 16.05 -0.47 -8.37
N LYS A 158 16.20 0.20 -9.52
CA LYS A 158 15.18 0.15 -10.56
C LYS A 158 15.08 -1.29 -11.08
N VAL A 159 13.86 -1.86 -11.07
CA VAL A 159 13.61 -3.27 -11.41
C VAL A 159 12.71 -3.43 -12.62
N ALA A 160 11.83 -2.47 -12.89
CA ALA A 160 10.98 -2.46 -14.07
C ALA A 160 10.55 -1.03 -14.42
N THR A 161 9.95 -0.89 -15.59
CA THR A 161 9.22 0.30 -16.02
C THR A 161 7.83 -0.14 -16.43
N ALA A 162 6.78 0.48 -15.89
CA ALA A 162 5.41 0.22 -16.27
C ALA A 162 4.82 1.37 -17.09
N THR A 163 3.98 1.02 -18.05
CA THR A 163 3.28 1.99 -18.89
C THR A 163 1.86 2.17 -18.40
N PHE A 164 1.44 3.40 -18.22
CA PHE A 164 0.07 3.82 -17.89
C PHE A 164 -0.64 4.29 -19.15
N GLY A 165 -1.92 4.00 -19.24
CA GLY A 165 -2.83 4.49 -20.28
C GLY A 165 -4.17 4.90 -19.70
N LEU A 166 -5.03 5.47 -20.54
CA LEU A 166 -6.39 5.87 -20.20
C LEU A 166 -7.37 4.75 -20.56
N PHE A 167 -8.31 4.46 -19.65
CA PHE A 167 -9.28 3.39 -19.81
C PHE A 167 -10.69 3.83 -19.43
N ALA A 168 -11.68 3.26 -20.09
CA ALA A 168 -13.10 3.44 -19.77
C ALA A 168 -13.87 2.16 -20.10
N SER A 169 -15.05 1.96 -19.50
CA SER A 169 -15.92 0.86 -19.89
C SER A 169 -16.63 1.14 -21.22
N PRO A 170 -16.95 0.08 -22.01
CA PRO A 170 -17.73 0.23 -23.24
C PRO A 170 -19.07 0.93 -23.01
N ASP A 171 -19.76 0.63 -21.91
CA ASP A 171 -21.03 1.25 -21.54
C ASP A 171 -20.92 2.76 -21.31
N TYR A 172 -19.81 3.20 -20.69
CA TYR A 172 -19.54 4.62 -20.54
C TYR A 172 -19.33 5.31 -21.90
N LEU A 173 -18.49 4.69 -22.75
CA LEU A 173 -18.20 5.22 -24.08
C LEU A 173 -19.43 5.25 -25.01
N ALA A 174 -20.35 4.28 -24.87
CA ALA A 174 -21.63 4.27 -25.60
C ALA A 174 -22.51 5.48 -25.22
N ARG A 175 -22.43 5.97 -23.99
CA ARG A 175 -23.20 7.15 -23.53
C ARG A 175 -22.53 8.48 -23.81
N LYS A 176 -21.21 8.52 -23.81
CA LYS A 176 -20.41 9.78 -23.87
C LYS A 176 -19.55 9.89 -25.12
N ASN A 177 -19.58 8.91 -26.01
CA ASN A 177 -18.66 8.74 -27.14
C ASN A 177 -17.21 8.45 -26.72
N THR A 178 -16.39 8.05 -27.70
CA THR A 178 -14.97 7.80 -27.47
C THR A 178 -14.18 9.08 -27.74
N PRO A 179 -13.37 9.58 -26.80
CA PRO A 179 -12.53 10.75 -27.03
C PRO A 179 -11.49 10.46 -28.12
N LYS A 180 -11.23 11.43 -28.98
CA LYS A 180 -10.27 11.35 -30.10
C LYS A 180 -9.01 12.17 -29.83
N SER A 181 -9.08 13.11 -28.87
CA SER A 181 -7.98 13.98 -28.47
C SER A 181 -7.98 14.18 -26.96
N LEU A 182 -6.87 14.71 -26.41
CA LEU A 182 -6.81 15.12 -24.99
C LEU A 182 -7.81 16.24 -24.67
N GLU A 183 -8.12 17.08 -25.65
CA GLU A 183 -9.07 18.18 -25.49
C GLU A 183 -10.50 17.68 -25.29
N ASP A 184 -10.86 16.55 -25.91
CA ASP A 184 -12.20 15.95 -25.76
C ASP A 184 -12.45 15.49 -24.32
N LEU A 185 -11.38 15.21 -23.54
CA LEU A 185 -11.50 14.78 -22.16
C LEU A 185 -12.23 15.79 -21.27
N LYS A 186 -12.24 17.07 -21.65
CA LYS A 186 -13.01 18.12 -20.93
C LYS A 186 -14.52 17.83 -20.84
N ASP A 187 -15.04 17.07 -21.81
CA ASP A 187 -16.45 16.71 -21.90
C ASP A 187 -16.74 15.32 -21.27
N HIS A 188 -15.69 14.65 -20.77
CA HIS A 188 -15.77 13.37 -20.12
C HIS A 188 -15.69 13.48 -18.59
N ASP A 189 -16.32 12.50 -17.94
CA ASP A 189 -16.18 12.32 -16.50
C ASP A 189 -14.87 11.58 -16.18
N GLY A 190 -14.23 11.94 -15.07
CA GLY A 190 -12.97 11.35 -14.62
C GLY A 190 -13.12 10.51 -13.36
N VAL A 191 -12.39 9.40 -13.31
CA VAL A 191 -12.16 8.58 -12.12
C VAL A 191 -10.73 8.80 -11.68
N MET A 192 -10.49 9.08 -10.40
CA MET A 192 -9.17 9.45 -9.90
C MET A 192 -8.73 8.60 -8.72
N ALA A 193 -7.48 8.13 -8.78
CA ALA A 193 -6.81 7.56 -7.62
C ALA A 193 -6.17 8.69 -6.79
N THR A 194 -6.43 8.70 -5.49
CA THR A 194 -5.78 9.61 -4.54
C THR A 194 -4.61 8.88 -3.91
N ILE A 195 -3.39 9.20 -4.35
CA ILE A 195 -2.17 8.60 -3.85
C ILE A 195 -1.41 9.67 -3.07
N MET A 196 -0.97 9.34 -1.84
CA MET A 196 -0.12 10.16 -0.98
C MET A 196 -0.40 11.68 -0.99
N ASN A 197 -0.85 12.23 0.12
CA ASN A 197 -1.03 13.68 0.36
C ASN A 197 -1.95 14.39 -0.64
N ASP A 198 -3.10 13.78 -0.98
CA ASP A 198 -4.11 14.32 -1.90
C ASP A 198 -3.61 14.63 -3.32
N LYS A 199 -2.41 14.17 -3.69
CA LYS A 199 -1.96 14.25 -5.07
C LYS A 199 -2.82 13.32 -5.93
N GLN A 200 -3.52 13.91 -6.87
CA GLN A 200 -4.32 13.20 -7.85
C GLN A 200 -3.36 12.58 -8.87
N LEU A 201 -3.39 11.24 -8.98
CA LEU A 201 -2.61 10.57 -10.00
C LEU A 201 -3.33 10.70 -11.33
N TRP A 202 -2.72 11.48 -12.20
CA TRP A 202 -3.14 11.65 -13.57
C TRP A 202 -1.92 11.52 -14.47
N LEU A 203 -2.12 11.33 -15.77
CA LEU A 203 -1.01 11.32 -16.70
C LEU A 203 -0.22 12.63 -16.57
N MET A 204 1.10 12.52 -16.52
CA MET A 204 1.99 13.67 -16.49
C MET A 204 2.52 13.97 -17.89
N ASP A 205 2.81 15.23 -18.16
CA ASP A 205 3.50 15.60 -19.38
C ASP A 205 5.00 15.25 -19.33
N LYS A 206 5.72 15.51 -20.42
CA LYS A 206 7.17 15.27 -20.51
C LYS A 206 7.99 16.04 -19.47
N ASN A 207 7.39 17.07 -18.85
CA ASN A 207 8.01 17.90 -17.82
C ASN A 207 7.56 17.50 -16.42
N HIS A 208 6.92 16.35 -16.25
CA HIS A 208 6.36 15.84 -14.98
C HIS A 208 5.28 16.77 -14.39
N GLN A 209 4.63 17.58 -15.24
CA GLN A 209 3.48 18.36 -14.83
C GLN A 209 2.21 17.51 -15.00
N PRO A 210 1.32 17.51 -13.99
CA PRO A 210 0.10 16.72 -14.09
C PRO A 210 -0.78 17.27 -15.22
N HIS A 211 -1.14 16.39 -16.17
CA HIS A 211 -2.24 16.65 -17.06
C HIS A 211 -3.53 16.53 -16.26
N TYR A 212 -4.13 17.66 -15.94
CA TYR A 212 -5.45 17.66 -15.34
C TYR A 212 -6.45 17.21 -16.41
N LEU A 213 -7.34 16.28 -16.04
CA LEU A 213 -8.57 16.12 -16.80
C LEU A 213 -9.35 17.41 -16.70
N PRO A 214 -9.65 18.01 -17.83
CA PRO A 214 -10.51 19.20 -17.82
C PRO A 214 -11.97 18.88 -17.47
N GLY A 215 -12.38 17.60 -17.43
CA GLY A 215 -13.72 17.17 -17.12
C GLY A 215 -14.05 17.08 -15.62
N ARG A 216 -15.26 16.65 -15.32
CA ARG A 216 -15.74 16.51 -13.95
C ARG A 216 -15.21 15.21 -13.34
N VAL A 217 -14.60 15.29 -12.15
CA VAL A 217 -14.27 14.10 -11.35
C VAL A 217 -15.54 13.59 -10.67
N THR A 218 -15.96 12.37 -11.01
CA THR A 218 -17.18 11.73 -10.50
C THR A 218 -16.90 10.73 -9.40
N PHE A 219 -15.68 10.20 -9.34
CA PHE A 219 -15.27 9.25 -8.32
C PHE A 219 -13.81 9.47 -7.95
N ARG A 220 -13.51 9.36 -6.66
CA ARG A 220 -12.15 9.47 -6.13
C ARG A 220 -11.95 8.44 -5.03
N SER A 221 -10.83 7.70 -5.05
CA SER A 221 -10.50 6.72 -4.03
C SER A 221 -8.98 6.63 -3.80
N ASN A 222 -8.60 6.32 -2.56
CA ASN A 222 -7.24 5.90 -2.22
C ASN A 222 -7.03 4.38 -2.31
N SER A 223 -8.06 3.61 -2.62
CA SER A 223 -7.97 2.19 -2.96
C SER A 223 -7.95 2.05 -4.48
N ILE A 224 -6.92 1.37 -5.00
CA ILE A 224 -6.81 1.06 -6.43
C ILE A 224 -7.93 0.12 -6.87
N TRP A 225 -8.34 -0.83 -6.02
CA TRP A 225 -9.47 -1.70 -6.31
C TRP A 225 -10.79 -0.95 -6.50
N ALA A 226 -11.11 -0.01 -5.60
CA ALA A 226 -12.30 0.81 -5.72
C ALA A 226 -12.23 1.75 -6.93
N PHE A 227 -11.04 2.26 -7.24
CA PHE A 227 -10.78 3.08 -8.42
C PHE A 227 -10.99 2.27 -9.70
N ASP A 228 -10.43 1.06 -9.80
CA ASP A 228 -10.58 0.17 -10.95
C ASP A 228 -12.05 -0.21 -11.14
N GLU A 229 -12.73 -0.64 -10.07
CA GLU A 229 -14.15 -1.00 -10.12
C GLU A 229 -15.03 0.16 -10.60
N ALA A 230 -14.70 1.41 -10.23
CA ALA A 230 -15.44 2.58 -10.72
C ALA A 230 -15.30 2.75 -12.24
N ILE A 231 -14.12 2.48 -12.82
CA ILE A 231 -13.93 2.51 -14.28
C ILE A 231 -14.77 1.41 -14.94
N TYR A 232 -14.72 0.17 -14.41
CA TYR A 232 -15.52 -0.95 -14.89
C TYR A 232 -17.04 -0.64 -14.87
N ARG A 233 -17.51 0.01 -13.80
CA ARG A 233 -18.92 0.43 -13.65
C ARG A 233 -19.31 1.66 -14.46
N GLY A 234 -18.40 2.22 -15.26
CA GLY A 234 -18.70 3.32 -16.16
C GLY A 234 -18.88 4.67 -15.50
N TYR A 235 -18.16 4.92 -14.39
CA TYR A 235 -18.13 6.24 -13.75
C TYR A 235 -17.37 7.27 -14.58
N GLY A 236 -16.45 6.84 -15.45
CA GLY A 236 -15.68 7.74 -16.30
C GLY A 236 -14.40 7.12 -16.83
N ILE A 237 -13.48 7.98 -17.24
CA ILE A 237 -12.14 7.61 -17.72
C ILE A 237 -11.16 7.68 -16.56
N GLY A 238 -10.30 6.66 -16.42
CA GLY A 238 -9.24 6.60 -15.42
C GLY A 238 -7.89 6.19 -16.02
N ALA A 239 -6.79 6.59 -15.36
CA ALA A 239 -5.44 6.22 -15.74
C ALA A 239 -4.99 4.95 -15.00
N GLN A 240 -4.71 3.87 -15.71
CA GLN A 240 -4.28 2.58 -15.16
C GLN A 240 -2.98 2.10 -15.80
N PRO A 241 -2.16 1.30 -15.09
CA PRO A 241 -1.06 0.59 -15.73
C PRO A 241 -1.59 -0.46 -16.71
N LEU A 242 -0.88 -0.66 -17.82
CA LEU A 242 -1.25 -1.69 -18.82
C LEU A 242 -1.20 -3.10 -18.23
N CYS A 243 -0.31 -3.35 -17.28
CA CYS A 243 -0.12 -4.62 -16.57
C CYS A 243 -1.19 -4.89 -15.49
N GLY A 244 -2.03 -3.94 -15.14
CA GLY A 244 -3.09 -4.12 -14.13
C GLY A 244 -4.36 -4.77 -14.65
N ARG A 245 -4.44 -5.07 -15.94
CA ARG A 245 -5.64 -5.60 -16.58
C ARG A 245 -5.75 -7.10 -16.41
N ARG A 246 -6.99 -7.58 -16.25
CA ARG A 246 -7.29 -9.01 -16.35
C ARG A 246 -7.08 -9.46 -17.79
N VAL A 247 -6.42 -10.60 -17.96
CA VAL A 247 -6.21 -11.16 -19.28
C VAL A 247 -7.55 -11.50 -19.93
N GLY A 248 -7.73 -11.08 -21.20
CA GLY A 248 -9.00 -11.27 -21.92
C GLY A 248 -10.13 -10.34 -21.50
N ASP A 249 -9.85 -9.32 -20.70
CA ASP A 249 -10.84 -8.37 -20.19
C ASP A 249 -11.38 -7.48 -21.33
N THR A 250 -12.66 -7.65 -21.65
CA THR A 250 -13.41 -6.83 -22.61
C THR A 250 -14.23 -5.73 -21.93
N ASP A 251 -14.24 -5.71 -20.60
CA ASP A 251 -15.10 -4.83 -19.82
C ASP A 251 -14.53 -3.40 -19.69
N ILE A 252 -13.28 -3.19 -20.08
CA ILE A 252 -12.68 -1.87 -20.25
C ILE A 252 -11.90 -1.76 -21.55
N VAL A 253 -11.90 -0.58 -22.14
CA VAL A 253 -11.24 -0.26 -23.42
C VAL A 253 -10.22 0.84 -23.18
N ARG A 254 -9.05 0.70 -23.79
CA ARG A 254 -8.05 1.76 -23.83
C ARG A 254 -8.53 2.88 -24.75
N VAL A 255 -8.62 4.10 -24.21
CA VAL A 255 -8.90 5.30 -24.97
C VAL A 255 -7.61 6.07 -25.22
N LEU A 256 -7.53 6.85 -26.30
CA LEU A 256 -6.35 7.61 -26.69
C LEU A 256 -5.05 6.77 -26.63
N PRO A 257 -4.91 5.70 -27.41
CA PRO A 257 -3.80 4.74 -27.26
C PRO A 257 -2.40 5.37 -27.46
N ASN A 258 -2.33 6.52 -28.14
CA ASN A 258 -1.09 7.28 -28.31
C ASN A 258 -0.71 8.11 -27.09
N VAL A 259 -1.60 8.20 -26.09
CA VAL A 259 -1.36 8.88 -24.82
C VAL A 259 -0.96 7.83 -23.78
N SER A 260 0.26 7.91 -23.31
CA SER A 260 0.78 7.00 -22.28
C SER A 260 1.89 7.67 -21.48
N GLN A 261 2.09 7.19 -20.29
CA GLN A 261 3.17 7.59 -19.38
C GLN A 261 3.89 6.36 -18.86
N GLN A 262 5.20 6.47 -18.72
CA GLN A 262 6.03 5.43 -18.12
C GLN A 262 6.47 5.85 -16.72
N GLU A 263 6.37 4.92 -15.78
CA GLU A 263 6.81 5.08 -14.41
C GLU A 263 7.74 3.92 -14.02
N ASP A 264 8.82 4.27 -13.34
CA ASP A 264 9.80 3.31 -12.90
C ASP A 264 9.39 2.67 -11.58
N ILE A 265 9.61 1.36 -11.48
CA ILE A 265 9.41 0.57 -10.27
C ILE A 265 10.77 0.32 -9.62
N PHE A 266 10.85 0.60 -8.33
CA PHE A 266 12.05 0.42 -7.53
C PHE A 266 11.84 -0.62 -6.43
N LEU A 267 12.84 -1.48 -6.27
CA LEU A 267 13.02 -2.27 -5.07
C LEU A 267 13.92 -1.49 -4.12
N VAL A 268 13.43 -1.22 -2.93
CA VAL A 268 14.14 -0.40 -1.94
C VAL A 268 14.35 -1.22 -0.68
N ALA A 269 15.56 -1.20 -0.13
CA ALA A 269 15.92 -1.85 1.12
C ALA A 269 16.94 -1.01 1.89
N HIS A 270 17.08 -1.25 3.19
CA HIS A 270 18.14 -0.62 3.98
C HIS A 270 19.49 -1.31 3.67
N GLU A 271 20.58 -0.55 3.63
CA GLU A 271 21.92 -1.10 3.27
C GLU A 271 22.38 -2.23 4.21
N ASP A 272 22.07 -2.14 5.51
CA ASP A 272 22.42 -3.17 6.49
C ASP A 272 21.75 -4.52 6.20
N LEU A 273 20.64 -4.54 5.46
CA LEU A 273 19.88 -5.76 5.17
C LEU A 273 20.60 -6.68 4.19
N ARG A 274 21.64 -6.18 3.48
CA ARG A 274 22.55 -7.03 2.68
C ARG A 274 23.27 -8.11 3.50
N ARG A 275 23.35 -7.93 4.83
CA ARG A 275 23.99 -8.88 5.74
C ARG A 275 23.09 -10.06 6.10
N SER A 276 21.77 -9.96 5.92
CA SER A 276 20.83 -11.06 6.19
C SER A 276 20.63 -11.91 4.93
N ALA A 277 20.99 -13.19 5.00
CA ALA A 277 20.87 -14.13 3.87
C ALA A 277 19.42 -14.27 3.40
N ARG A 278 18.44 -14.37 4.32
CA ARG A 278 17.01 -14.47 3.97
C ARG A 278 16.49 -13.25 3.23
N ILE A 279 16.86 -12.03 3.67
CA ILE A 279 16.41 -10.80 3.02
C ILE A 279 17.04 -10.67 1.63
N ARG A 280 18.32 -10.99 1.51
CA ARG A 280 19.03 -11.00 0.22
C ARG A 280 18.38 -12.01 -0.74
N ALA A 281 18.06 -13.22 -0.27
CA ALA A 281 17.40 -14.23 -1.10
C ALA A 281 16.05 -13.72 -1.67
N VAL A 282 15.22 -13.06 -0.85
CA VAL A 282 13.95 -12.45 -1.31
C VAL A 282 14.23 -11.31 -2.28
N PHE A 283 15.19 -10.44 -1.97
CA PHE A 283 15.53 -9.29 -2.82
C PHE A 283 16.01 -9.73 -4.20
N ASP A 284 16.96 -10.66 -4.26
CA ASP A 284 17.52 -11.16 -5.51
C ASP A 284 16.47 -11.90 -6.35
N PHE A 285 15.64 -12.72 -5.70
CA PHE A 285 14.51 -13.38 -6.36
C PHE A 285 13.51 -12.38 -6.96
N LEU A 286 13.16 -11.34 -6.23
CA LEU A 286 12.25 -10.30 -6.76
C LEU A 286 12.88 -9.54 -7.94
N VAL A 287 14.19 -9.27 -7.91
CA VAL A 287 14.89 -8.66 -9.04
C VAL A 287 14.78 -9.53 -10.31
N GLU A 288 14.96 -10.84 -10.17
CA GLU A 288 14.83 -11.78 -11.28
C GLU A 288 13.39 -11.88 -11.77
N ALA A 289 12.41 -11.93 -10.86
CA ALA A 289 10.99 -11.97 -11.21
C ALA A 289 10.54 -10.72 -11.99
N PHE A 290 10.97 -9.53 -11.57
CA PHE A 290 10.69 -8.31 -12.33
C PHE A 290 11.35 -8.31 -13.70
N ALA A 291 12.57 -8.85 -13.83
CA ALA A 291 13.25 -8.95 -15.11
C ALA A 291 12.52 -9.92 -16.07
N GLN A 292 11.99 -11.03 -15.57
CA GLN A 292 11.21 -11.99 -16.37
C GLN A 292 9.89 -11.37 -16.85
N ASP A 293 9.24 -10.53 -16.05
CA ASP A 293 7.99 -9.85 -16.37
C ASP A 293 8.19 -8.42 -16.92
N ALA A 294 9.40 -8.04 -17.35
CA ALA A 294 9.66 -6.68 -17.83
C ALA A 294 8.72 -6.27 -18.98
N ALA A 295 8.44 -7.20 -19.91
CA ALA A 295 7.51 -6.97 -21.03
C ALA A 295 6.05 -6.80 -20.55
N PHE A 296 5.62 -7.56 -19.54
CA PHE A 296 4.32 -7.43 -18.90
C PHE A 296 4.11 -6.04 -18.31
N PHE A 297 5.06 -5.53 -17.55
CA PHE A 297 4.97 -4.19 -16.97
C PHE A 297 4.99 -3.10 -18.05
N LEU A 298 5.83 -3.24 -19.06
CA LEU A 298 6.02 -2.23 -20.09
C LEU A 298 4.86 -2.17 -21.09
N ASN A 299 4.36 -3.33 -21.55
CA ASN A 299 3.44 -3.44 -22.67
C ASN A 299 2.05 -3.95 -22.29
N GLY A 300 1.87 -4.42 -21.06
CA GLY A 300 0.72 -5.22 -20.67
C GLY A 300 0.80 -6.65 -21.22
N GLY A 301 -0.29 -7.37 -21.18
CA GLY A 301 -0.39 -8.76 -21.60
C GLY A 301 -0.41 -9.73 -20.41
N GLU A 302 0.13 -10.93 -20.60
CA GLU A 302 0.19 -11.94 -19.54
C GLU A 302 1.51 -11.92 -18.81
N SER A 303 1.45 -11.98 -17.47
CA SER A 303 2.62 -12.25 -16.63
C SER A 303 3.04 -13.70 -16.79
N VAL A 304 4.35 -13.96 -16.81
CA VAL A 304 4.87 -15.35 -16.80
C VAL A 304 4.50 -16.08 -15.50
N PHE A 305 4.08 -15.35 -14.47
CA PHE A 305 3.63 -15.89 -13.17
C PHE A 305 2.10 -16.05 -13.08
N ALA A 306 1.33 -15.63 -14.09
CA ALA A 306 -0.14 -15.67 -14.07
C ALA A 306 -0.69 -17.10 -13.92
N ASN A 307 -0.05 -18.08 -14.53
CA ASN A 307 -0.49 -19.48 -14.51
C ASN A 307 -0.26 -20.18 -13.16
N ASN A 308 0.45 -19.55 -12.24
CA ASN A 308 0.68 -20.06 -10.88
C ASN A 308 -0.32 -19.52 -9.86
N THR A 309 -1.26 -18.68 -10.27
CA THR A 309 -2.34 -18.22 -9.41
C THR A 309 -3.52 -19.17 -9.61
N PRO A 310 -3.91 -20.00 -8.61
CA PRO A 310 -5.15 -20.76 -8.70
C PRO A 310 -6.28 -19.74 -8.82
N GLY A 311 -6.94 -19.75 -9.98
CA GLY A 311 -8.09 -18.96 -10.39
C GLY A 311 -8.72 -18.05 -9.34
N LEU A 312 -8.40 -16.78 -9.36
CA LEU A 312 -9.36 -15.73 -9.06
C LEU A 312 -10.22 -15.54 -10.32
N SER A 313 -10.84 -16.62 -10.80
CA SER A 313 -12.04 -16.51 -11.60
C SER A 313 -13.15 -16.11 -10.63
N CYS A 314 -13.44 -14.84 -10.52
CA CYS A 314 -14.79 -14.42 -10.22
C CYS A 314 -15.63 -14.80 -11.45
N SER A 315 -15.85 -16.11 -11.64
CA SER A 315 -17.00 -16.59 -12.39
C SER A 315 -18.19 -16.06 -11.60
N GLY A 316 -18.85 -15.08 -12.17
CA GLY A 316 -20.20 -14.71 -11.76
C GLY A 316 -21.05 -15.98 -11.66
N PRO A 317 -22.10 -15.99 -10.83
CA PRO A 317 -22.91 -17.16 -10.63
C PRO A 317 -23.40 -17.67 -11.99
N ASN A 318 -23.08 -18.93 -12.30
CA ASN A 318 -23.67 -19.65 -13.41
C ASN A 318 -25.18 -19.39 -13.44
N ALA A 319 -25.67 -18.99 -14.59
CA ALA A 319 -27.08 -18.78 -14.87
C ALA A 319 -27.87 -20.08 -14.93
N ASP A 320 -27.58 -21.06 -14.08
CA ASP A 320 -28.31 -22.30 -13.90
C ASP A 320 -28.40 -22.67 -12.43
N SER A 321 -29.17 -21.87 -11.70
CA SER A 321 -29.73 -22.28 -10.40
C SER A 321 -31.19 -21.88 -10.36
N PRO A 322 -32.09 -22.80 -9.93
CA PRO A 322 -33.53 -22.57 -10.01
C PRO A 322 -33.96 -21.47 -9.05
N ASP A 323 -34.81 -20.64 -9.58
CA ASP A 323 -35.73 -19.68 -8.99
C ASP A 323 -35.88 -19.77 -7.46
N HIS A 324 -35.18 -18.88 -6.73
CA HIS A 324 -35.53 -18.54 -5.35
C HIS A 324 -36.04 -17.10 -5.30
N GLY A 325 -37.34 -17.04 -5.14
CA GLY A 325 -38.25 -15.93 -4.92
C GLY A 325 -37.67 -14.55 -4.65
N HIS A 326 -38.02 -13.63 -5.51
CA HIS A 326 -37.93 -12.18 -5.30
C HIS A 326 -38.50 -11.79 -3.94
N VAL A 327 -37.66 -11.32 -3.03
CA VAL A 327 -38.10 -10.54 -1.87
C VAL A 327 -37.96 -9.06 -2.22
N PRO A 328 -39.06 -8.29 -2.32
CA PRO A 328 -38.98 -6.87 -2.62
C PRO A 328 -38.46 -6.10 -1.39
N LEU A 329 -37.34 -5.40 -1.56
CA LEU A 329 -36.86 -4.39 -0.60
C LEU A 329 -37.74 -3.14 -0.69
N SER A 330 -38.89 -3.17 0.01
CA SER A 330 -39.67 -1.98 0.38
C SER A 330 -39.65 -1.85 1.91
N ARG A 331 -38.69 -1.15 2.47
CA ARG A 331 -38.88 -0.52 3.79
C ARG A 331 -38.53 0.96 3.64
N LYS A 332 -39.60 1.75 3.70
CA LYS A 332 -39.60 3.19 3.94
C LYS A 332 -38.83 3.45 5.24
N LEU A 333 -37.87 4.33 5.19
CA LEU A 333 -37.34 5.02 6.35
C LEU A 333 -38.37 6.09 6.73
N ASP A 334 -39.14 5.84 7.77
CA ASP A 334 -39.91 6.88 8.47
C ASP A 334 -38.90 7.73 9.25
N VAL A 335 -38.76 8.97 8.82
CA VAL A 335 -38.12 10.03 9.59
C VAL A 335 -39.21 10.56 10.55
N ALA A 336 -39.01 10.31 11.83
CA ALA A 336 -39.76 10.97 12.88
C ALA A 336 -39.11 12.30 13.25
N GLU A 337 -39.94 13.31 13.47
CA GLU A 337 -39.66 14.69 13.86
C GLU A 337 -38.77 14.87 15.09
#